data_395d4e2767f061fa3ea2420919b3c36e
#
_entry.id   395d4e2767f061fa3ea2420919b3c36e
#
_cell.length_a   1.000
_cell.length_b   1.000
_cell.length_c   1.000
_cell.angle_alpha   90.00
_cell.angle_beta   90.00
_cell.angle_gamma   90.00
#
_symmetry.space_group_name_H-M   'P 1'
#
loop_
_entity.id
_entity.type
_entity.pdbx_description
1 polymer ?
#
loop_
_entity_poly.entity_id
_entity_poly.type
_entity_poly.pdbx_seq_one_letter_code
_entity_poly.pdbx_strand_id
1 'polypeptide(L)'
;MMRLFLTVAALLALTGAAAAQVPDLSALLPEGEGSTSGRIIQMIILLTVLSLAPGILIMVTSFIRFVIAFSFLRSGIGLQTTPGNLILISLALFMTFYVMAPTFDRAWEDGVRPLMNNEITEEEAYVKITEPFREFMLSQVREKDLVLFDDLAAGRVTDGSAASAEEVELRVLIPAFMISELRRGFEIGFLIALPFLVIDMIVATITMSMGMMMLPPTVISLPFKALFFILIDGWNLLVGSLVRSFF
;
A
#
# COMPACT_ATOMS: atom_id res chain seq x y z
N MET A 1 -52.77 8.22 8.36
CA MET A 1 -51.91 9.22 7.76
C MET A 1 -51.27 10.19 8.77
N MET A 2 -52.03 10.77 9.72
CA MET A 2 -51.50 11.74 10.72
C MET A 2 -50.44 11.14 11.67
N ARG A 3 -50.52 9.86 12.05
CA ARG A 3 -49.49 9.18 12.88
C ARG A 3 -48.17 8.92 12.14
N LEU A 4 -48.24 8.68 10.84
CA LEU A 4 -47.03 8.49 9.98
C LEU A 4 -46.30 9.82 9.77
N PHE A 5 -47.04 10.93 9.65
CA PHE A 5 -46.48 12.28 9.52
C PHE A 5 -45.80 12.75 10.82
N LEU A 6 -46.38 12.41 11.98
CA LEU A 6 -45.77 12.70 13.28
C LEU A 6 -44.50 11.90 13.56
N THR A 7 -44.44 10.63 13.13
CA THR A 7 -43.22 9.82 13.29
C THR A 7 -42.10 10.27 12.36
N VAL A 8 -42.39 10.66 11.13
CA VAL A 8 -41.42 11.21 10.19
C VAL A 8 -40.92 12.59 10.64
N ALA A 9 -41.80 13.44 11.17
CA ALA A 9 -41.41 14.74 11.73
C ALA A 9 -40.56 14.60 13.01
N ALA A 10 -40.84 13.61 13.86
CA ALA A 10 -40.03 13.29 15.04
C ALA A 10 -38.67 12.72 14.67
N LEU A 11 -38.58 11.89 13.61
CA LEU A 11 -37.31 11.39 13.08
C LEU A 11 -36.46 12.52 12.44
N LEU A 12 -37.09 13.46 11.74
CA LEU A 12 -36.39 14.63 11.18
C LEU A 12 -35.99 15.64 12.26
N ALA A 13 -36.70 15.73 13.38
CA ALA A 13 -36.31 16.57 14.51
C ALA A 13 -35.16 15.97 15.34
N LEU A 14 -34.96 14.66 15.30
CA LEU A 14 -33.82 13.95 15.91
C LEU A 14 -32.52 14.03 15.07
N THR A 15 -32.60 14.45 13.81
CA THR A 15 -31.44 14.79 13.01
C THR A 15 -30.92 16.22 13.28
N GLY A 16 -31.45 16.87 14.32
CA GLY A 16 -30.99 18.13 14.84
C GLY A 16 -29.56 18.02 15.31
N ALA A 17 -28.68 18.61 14.53
CA ALA A 17 -27.33 19.00 14.91
C ALA A 17 -26.44 17.87 15.49
N ALA A 18 -26.11 16.88 14.69
CA ALA A 18 -24.74 16.39 14.75
C ALA A 18 -23.84 17.57 14.31
N ALA A 19 -23.63 18.52 15.21
CA ALA A 19 -22.50 19.41 15.13
C ALA A 19 -21.31 18.47 15.04
N ALA A 20 -20.73 18.33 13.84
CA ALA A 20 -19.46 17.67 13.68
C ALA A 20 -18.54 18.36 14.69
N GLN A 21 -18.29 17.69 15.81
CA GLN A 21 -17.29 18.14 16.76
C GLN A 21 -15.99 18.02 15.97
N VAL A 22 -15.62 19.12 15.34
CA VAL A 22 -14.27 19.28 14.81
C VAL A 22 -13.38 19.05 16.04
N PRO A 23 -12.52 18.00 16.05
CA PRO A 23 -11.63 17.78 17.17
C PRO A 23 -10.92 19.11 17.45
N ASP A 24 -10.89 19.51 18.72
CA ASP A 24 -10.23 20.73 19.11
C ASP A 24 -8.72 20.61 18.86
N LEU A 25 -8.33 20.96 17.63
CA LEU A 25 -6.94 20.93 17.18
C LEU A 25 -6.07 21.95 17.94
N SER A 26 -6.68 22.83 18.73
CA SER A 26 -5.94 23.77 19.56
C SER A 26 -5.15 23.07 20.67
N ALA A 27 -5.61 21.88 21.11
CA ALA A 27 -4.91 21.06 22.10
C ALA A 27 -3.61 20.41 21.56
N LEU A 28 -3.44 20.34 20.24
CA LEU A 28 -2.22 19.83 19.59
C LEU A 28 -1.18 20.92 19.30
N LEU A 29 -1.52 22.17 19.59
CA LEU A 29 -0.62 23.29 19.35
C LEU A 29 0.10 23.64 20.67
N PRO A 30 1.44 23.79 20.67
CA PRO A 30 2.15 24.31 21.83
C PRO A 30 1.58 25.68 22.21
N GLU A 31 1.30 25.89 23.49
CA GLU A 31 0.94 27.19 24.06
C GLU A 31 2.17 28.11 23.95
N GLY A 32 2.33 28.78 22.82
CA GLY A 32 3.42 29.73 22.59
C GLY A 32 2.86 31.08 22.14
N GLU A 33 3.51 32.17 22.53
CA GLU A 33 3.22 33.57 22.17
C GLU A 33 3.50 33.83 20.67
N GLY A 34 2.90 33.05 19.77
CA GLY A 34 3.01 33.25 18.33
C GLY A 34 1.92 34.18 17.81
N SER A 35 2.26 35.01 16.87
CA SER A 35 1.25 35.81 16.12
C SER A 35 0.19 34.90 15.51
N THR A 36 -1.03 35.38 15.38
CA THR A 36 -2.16 34.63 14.75
C THR A 36 -1.75 34.01 13.40
N SER A 37 -0.92 34.72 12.63
CA SER A 37 -0.35 34.22 11.37
C SER A 37 0.58 33.02 11.55
N GLY A 38 1.38 32.98 12.61
CA GLY A 38 2.26 31.85 12.92
C GLY A 38 1.47 30.57 13.24
N ARG A 39 0.38 30.69 14.02
CA ARG A 39 -0.52 29.56 14.32
C ARG A 39 -1.21 29.03 13.06
N ILE A 40 -1.67 29.89 12.17
CA ILE A 40 -2.28 29.50 10.90
C ILE A 40 -1.27 28.70 10.05
N ILE A 41 -0.05 29.20 9.93
CA ILE A 41 1.01 28.52 9.17
C ILE A 41 1.31 27.14 9.79
N GLN A 42 1.43 27.05 11.11
CA GLN A 42 1.67 25.78 11.81
C GLN A 42 0.53 24.77 11.60
N MET A 43 -0.73 25.23 11.65
CA MET A 43 -1.89 24.39 11.35
C MET A 43 -1.88 23.89 9.89
N ILE A 44 -1.52 24.75 8.93
CA ILE A 44 -1.42 24.37 7.52
C ILE A 44 -0.34 23.31 7.34
N ILE A 45 0.84 23.49 7.95
CA ILE A 45 1.93 22.51 7.91
C ILE A 45 1.48 21.18 8.51
N LEU A 46 0.86 21.20 9.70
CA LEU A 46 0.35 20.00 10.35
C LEU A 46 -0.65 19.25 9.48
N LEU A 47 -1.64 19.95 8.93
CA LEU A 47 -2.63 19.36 8.03
C LEU A 47 -1.99 18.80 6.75
N THR A 48 -1.00 19.49 6.20
CA THR A 48 -0.27 19.02 5.02
C THR A 48 0.50 17.75 5.33
N VAL A 49 1.24 17.70 6.44
CA VAL A 49 1.96 16.48 6.88
C VAL A 49 0.99 15.34 7.13
N LEU A 50 -0.12 15.60 7.84
CA LEU A 50 -1.13 14.58 8.13
C LEU A 50 -1.79 14.02 6.86
N SER A 51 -1.99 14.85 5.84
CA SER A 51 -2.55 14.43 4.55
C SER A 51 -1.58 13.60 3.72
N LEU A 52 -0.26 13.83 3.85
CA LEU A 52 0.78 13.09 3.13
C LEU A 52 1.19 11.80 3.83
N ALA A 53 0.99 11.70 5.15
CA ALA A 53 1.42 10.55 5.96
C ALA A 53 0.94 9.19 5.42
N PRO A 54 -0.34 8.99 5.02
CA PRO A 54 -0.78 7.72 4.45
C PRO A 54 -0.04 7.36 3.16
N GLY A 55 0.24 8.35 2.31
CA GLY A 55 1.00 8.16 1.07
C GLY A 55 2.43 7.69 1.35
N ILE A 56 3.11 8.34 2.30
CA ILE A 56 4.47 7.98 2.70
C ILE A 56 4.50 6.55 3.26
N LEU A 57 3.58 6.20 4.16
CA LEU A 57 3.48 4.84 4.71
C LEU A 57 3.31 3.78 3.62
N ILE A 58 2.48 4.03 2.61
CA ILE A 58 2.32 3.14 1.47
C ILE A 58 3.64 2.96 0.71
N MET A 59 4.41 4.05 0.55
CA MET A 59 5.66 4.05 -0.23
C MET A 59 6.80 3.30 0.46
N VAL A 60 6.85 3.27 1.79
CA VAL A 60 7.95 2.65 2.57
C VAL A 60 7.62 1.26 3.13
N THR A 61 6.48 0.69 2.72
CA THR A 61 6.02 -0.62 3.20
C THR A 61 5.86 -1.64 2.06
N SER A 62 5.52 -2.87 2.43
CA SER A 62 5.24 -3.97 1.49
C SER A 62 3.95 -3.80 0.66
N PHE A 63 3.17 -2.74 0.87
CA PHE A 63 1.84 -2.53 0.28
C PHE A 63 1.82 -2.59 -1.25
N ILE A 64 2.79 -1.95 -1.89
CA ILE A 64 2.87 -1.85 -3.36
C ILE A 64 2.90 -3.23 -4.00
N ARG A 65 3.73 -4.15 -3.48
CA ARG A 65 3.87 -5.52 -4.00
C ARG A 65 2.54 -6.28 -3.93
N PHE A 66 1.83 -6.19 -2.81
CA PHE A 66 0.54 -6.86 -2.62
C PHE A 66 -0.52 -6.32 -3.59
N VAL A 67 -0.65 -4.99 -3.70
CA VAL A 67 -1.66 -4.38 -4.59
C VAL A 67 -1.43 -4.77 -6.04
N ILE A 68 -0.18 -4.77 -6.50
CA ILE A 68 0.15 -5.15 -7.88
C ILE A 68 -0.19 -6.62 -8.10
N ALA A 69 0.27 -7.52 -7.23
CA ALA A 69 0.03 -8.95 -7.36
C ALA A 69 -1.48 -9.29 -7.37
N PHE A 70 -2.27 -8.69 -6.49
CA PHE A 70 -3.72 -8.87 -6.47
C PHE A 70 -4.41 -8.28 -7.70
N SER A 71 -3.91 -7.18 -8.25
CA SER A 71 -4.42 -6.60 -9.48
C SER A 71 -4.15 -7.51 -10.68
N PHE A 72 -2.97 -8.12 -10.74
CA PHE A 72 -2.64 -9.12 -11.76
C PHE A 72 -3.48 -10.38 -11.63
N LEU A 73 -3.73 -10.87 -10.42
CA LEU A 73 -4.62 -12.01 -10.18
C LEU A 73 -6.01 -11.73 -10.76
N ARG A 74 -6.63 -10.61 -10.36
CA ARG A 74 -7.96 -10.23 -10.84
C ARG A 74 -8.02 -10.17 -12.36
N SER A 75 -7.03 -9.50 -12.96
CA SER A 75 -6.93 -9.38 -14.43
C SER A 75 -6.68 -10.72 -15.10
N GLY A 76 -5.83 -11.57 -14.53
CA GLY A 76 -5.52 -12.91 -15.04
C GLY A 76 -6.72 -13.84 -15.08
N ILE A 77 -7.55 -13.85 -14.03
CA ILE A 77 -8.80 -14.63 -14.01
C ILE A 77 -9.80 -14.08 -15.05
N GLY A 78 -9.67 -12.80 -15.46
CA GLY A 78 -10.59 -12.16 -16.40
C GLY A 78 -11.75 -11.42 -15.71
N LEU A 79 -11.66 -11.23 -14.39
CA LEU A 79 -12.66 -10.51 -13.62
C LEU A 79 -12.38 -9.00 -13.68
N GLN A 80 -13.31 -8.22 -14.25
CA GLN A 80 -13.11 -6.78 -14.42
C GLN A 80 -13.44 -5.97 -13.14
N THR A 81 -14.46 -6.39 -12.40
CA THR A 81 -15.02 -5.62 -11.28
C THR A 81 -15.04 -6.38 -9.96
N THR A 82 -14.91 -7.69 -9.97
CA THR A 82 -14.99 -8.56 -8.77
C THR A 82 -13.68 -9.33 -8.57
N PRO A 83 -13.06 -9.34 -7.37
CA PRO A 83 -13.41 -8.55 -6.18
C PRO A 83 -13.25 -7.04 -6.42
N GLY A 84 -14.11 -6.23 -5.76
CA GLY A 84 -14.02 -4.76 -5.89
C GLY A 84 -12.67 -4.21 -5.39
N ASN A 85 -12.26 -3.05 -5.91
CA ASN A 85 -10.98 -2.42 -5.54
C ASN A 85 -10.80 -2.27 -4.02
N LEU A 86 -11.87 -1.90 -3.32
CA LEU A 86 -11.84 -1.74 -1.87
C LEU A 86 -11.44 -3.04 -1.16
N ILE A 87 -11.96 -4.18 -1.61
CA ILE A 87 -11.64 -5.49 -1.02
C ILE A 87 -10.16 -5.84 -1.24
N LEU A 88 -9.64 -5.62 -2.45
CA LEU A 88 -8.24 -5.90 -2.76
C LEU A 88 -7.29 -4.98 -1.99
N ILE A 89 -7.64 -3.69 -1.88
CA ILE A 89 -6.86 -2.71 -1.11
C ILE A 89 -6.88 -3.08 0.38
N SER A 90 -8.05 -3.43 0.94
CA SER A 90 -8.17 -3.85 2.34
C SER A 90 -7.35 -5.12 2.63
N LEU A 91 -7.38 -6.10 1.71
CA LEU A 91 -6.58 -7.31 1.84
C LEU A 91 -5.08 -6.98 1.75
N ALA A 92 -4.67 -6.11 0.83
CA ALA A 92 -3.28 -5.67 0.70
C ALA A 92 -2.81 -4.94 1.97
N LEU A 93 -3.64 -4.06 2.56
CA LEU A 93 -3.35 -3.40 3.83
C LEU A 93 -3.20 -4.40 4.97
N PHE A 94 -4.12 -5.36 5.09
CA PHE A 94 -4.04 -6.38 6.12
C PHE A 94 -2.74 -7.21 6.01
N MET A 95 -2.40 -7.64 4.79
CA MET A 95 -1.15 -8.36 4.53
C MET A 95 0.08 -7.49 4.81
N THR A 96 0.00 -6.20 4.50
CA THR A 96 1.06 -5.23 4.81
C THR A 96 1.28 -5.14 6.32
N PHE A 97 0.23 -4.96 7.11
CA PHE A 97 0.35 -4.95 8.57
C PHE A 97 0.95 -6.24 9.11
N TYR A 98 0.58 -7.38 8.53
CA TYR A 98 1.13 -8.66 8.94
C TYR A 98 2.64 -8.77 8.67
N VAL A 99 3.11 -8.41 7.47
CA VAL A 99 4.53 -8.45 7.10
C VAL A 99 5.34 -7.40 7.84
N MET A 100 4.78 -6.20 8.01
CA MET A 100 5.46 -5.06 8.65
C MET A 100 5.34 -5.05 10.17
N ALA A 101 4.64 -6.03 10.80
CA ALA A 101 4.45 -6.06 12.24
C ALA A 101 5.77 -5.90 13.03
N PRO A 102 6.86 -6.64 12.73
CA PRO A 102 8.11 -6.47 13.45
C PRO A 102 8.72 -5.06 13.31
N THR A 103 8.55 -4.44 12.13
CA THR A 103 9.02 -3.08 11.85
C THR A 103 8.24 -2.05 12.64
N PHE A 104 6.90 -2.19 12.69
CA PHE A 104 6.05 -1.30 13.47
C PHE A 104 6.27 -1.46 14.97
N ASP A 105 6.41 -2.68 15.46
CA ASP A 105 6.67 -2.96 16.88
C ASP A 105 7.99 -2.31 17.34
N ARG A 106 9.06 -2.46 16.55
CA ARG A 106 10.35 -1.81 16.85
C ARG A 106 10.25 -0.29 16.81
N ALA A 107 9.62 0.29 15.81
CA ALA A 107 9.42 1.74 15.73
C ALA A 107 8.62 2.28 16.91
N TRP A 108 7.64 1.51 17.40
CA TRP A 108 6.84 1.86 18.56
C TRP A 108 7.64 1.76 19.88
N GLU A 109 8.29 0.61 20.11
CA GLU A 109 8.98 0.33 21.38
C GLU A 109 10.24 1.17 21.56
N ASP A 110 11.04 1.33 20.48
CA ASP A 110 12.33 2.01 20.56
C ASP A 110 12.21 3.53 20.33
N GLY A 111 11.18 4.00 19.64
CA GLY A 111 11.02 5.40 19.25
C GLY A 111 9.81 6.09 19.86
N VAL A 112 8.58 5.68 19.48
CA VAL A 112 7.35 6.41 19.85
C VAL A 112 7.10 6.36 21.35
N ARG A 113 7.19 5.18 21.97
CA ARG A 113 6.92 4.99 23.39
C ARG A 113 7.90 5.75 24.29
N PRO A 114 9.23 5.70 24.09
CA PRO A 114 10.17 6.50 24.87
C PRO A 114 9.97 8.02 24.68
N LEU A 115 9.62 8.46 23.46
CA LEU A 115 9.30 9.87 23.22
C LEU A 115 8.07 10.32 24.03
N MET A 116 7.00 9.52 24.03
CA MET A 116 5.80 9.81 24.83
C MET A 116 6.07 9.87 26.34
N ASN A 117 7.05 9.10 26.81
CA ASN A 117 7.49 9.10 28.20
C ASN A 117 8.48 10.22 28.52
N ASN A 118 8.88 11.04 27.54
CA ASN A 118 9.95 12.05 27.64
C ASN A 118 11.32 11.46 28.06
N GLU A 119 11.61 10.21 27.64
CA GLU A 119 12.88 9.51 27.91
C GLU A 119 13.95 9.85 26.87
N ILE A 120 13.54 10.25 25.67
CA ILE A 120 14.41 10.62 24.55
C ILE A 120 13.97 11.93 23.92
N THR A 121 14.88 12.56 23.19
CA THR A 121 14.61 13.79 22.44
C THR A 121 13.85 13.51 21.14
N GLU A 122 13.23 14.54 20.54
CA GLU A 122 12.54 14.42 19.25
C GLU A 122 13.50 13.96 18.12
N GLU A 123 14.74 14.43 18.15
CA GLU A 123 15.77 14.05 17.16
C GLU A 123 16.16 12.58 17.29
N GLU A 124 16.36 12.09 18.52
CA GLU A 124 16.63 10.67 18.78
C GLU A 124 15.43 9.80 18.40
N ALA A 125 14.21 10.25 18.71
CA ALA A 125 12.99 9.56 18.35
C ALA A 125 12.84 9.44 16.83
N TYR A 126 13.13 10.51 16.08
CA TYR A 126 13.08 10.48 14.61
C TYR A 126 13.99 9.36 14.05
N VAL A 127 15.22 9.26 14.54
CA VAL A 127 16.15 8.22 14.10
C VAL A 127 15.61 6.83 14.44
N LYS A 128 15.19 6.62 15.71
CA LYS A 128 14.69 5.32 16.19
C LYS A 128 13.38 4.87 15.54
N ILE A 129 12.53 5.80 15.13
CA ILE A 129 11.29 5.50 14.40
C ILE A 129 11.60 5.15 12.94
N THR A 130 12.53 5.86 12.29
CA THR A 130 12.81 5.68 10.87
C THR A 130 13.72 4.49 10.57
N GLU A 131 14.61 4.13 11.50
CA GLU A 131 15.60 3.06 11.30
C GLU A 131 15.01 1.69 10.98
N PRO A 132 13.96 1.18 11.67
CA PRO A 132 13.34 -0.09 11.31
C PRO A 132 12.77 -0.12 9.88
N PHE A 133 12.23 1.01 9.40
CA PHE A 133 11.74 1.12 8.02
C PHE A 133 12.91 1.18 7.03
N ARG A 134 13.99 1.86 7.39
CA ARG A 134 15.22 1.91 6.60
C ARG A 134 15.80 0.52 6.40
N GLU A 135 15.98 -0.25 7.49
CA GLU A 135 16.45 -1.63 7.44
C GLU A 135 15.55 -2.52 6.56
N PHE A 136 14.23 -2.39 6.72
CA PHE A 136 13.27 -3.11 5.88
C PHE A 136 13.45 -2.76 4.40
N MET A 137 13.51 -1.48 4.04
CA MET A 137 13.72 -1.06 2.65
C MET A 137 15.04 -1.54 2.10
N LEU A 138 16.14 -1.45 2.87
CA LEU A 138 17.47 -1.94 2.47
C LEU A 138 17.49 -3.44 2.23
N SER A 139 16.74 -4.24 3.02
CA SER A 139 16.65 -5.69 2.83
C SER A 139 15.91 -6.08 1.55
N GLN A 140 15.04 -5.19 1.03
CA GLN A 140 14.19 -5.46 -0.12
C GLN A 140 14.62 -4.74 -1.40
N VAL A 141 15.37 -3.63 -1.29
CA VAL A 141 15.84 -2.87 -2.46
C VAL A 141 16.86 -3.68 -3.26
N ARG A 142 16.85 -3.55 -4.58
CA ARG A 142 17.88 -4.15 -5.45
C ARG A 142 19.04 -3.18 -5.59
N GLU A 143 20.24 -3.72 -5.51
CA GLU A 143 21.49 -2.96 -5.60
C GLU A 143 21.53 -2.04 -6.85
N LYS A 144 21.14 -2.55 -8.02
CA LYS A 144 21.14 -1.73 -9.24
C LYS A 144 20.15 -0.57 -9.25
N ASP A 145 19.01 -0.67 -8.52
CA ASP A 145 18.07 0.44 -8.39
C ASP A 145 18.61 1.45 -7.38
N LEU A 146 19.32 0.98 -6.35
CA LEU A 146 19.98 1.83 -5.37
C LEU A 146 21.11 2.64 -6.03
N VAL A 147 21.99 1.99 -6.79
CA VAL A 147 23.08 2.64 -7.56
C VAL A 147 22.50 3.70 -8.51
N LEU A 148 21.43 3.38 -9.23
CA LEU A 148 20.80 4.32 -10.16
C LEU A 148 20.40 5.63 -9.46
N PHE A 149 19.74 5.55 -8.31
CA PHE A 149 19.29 6.75 -7.59
C PHE A 149 20.42 7.45 -6.85
N ASP A 150 21.45 6.73 -6.41
CA ASP A 150 22.65 7.33 -5.83
C ASP A 150 23.42 8.15 -6.88
N ASP A 151 23.63 7.61 -8.06
CA ASP A 151 24.24 8.30 -9.18
C ASP A 151 23.47 9.56 -9.59
N LEU A 152 22.15 9.46 -9.66
CA LEU A 152 21.27 10.60 -9.96
C LEU A 152 21.35 11.69 -8.89
N ALA A 153 21.38 11.30 -7.61
CA ALA A 153 21.49 12.24 -6.49
C ALA A 153 22.86 12.92 -6.43
N ALA A 154 23.93 12.19 -6.75
CA ALA A 154 25.28 12.71 -6.79
C ALA A 154 25.59 13.54 -8.05
N GLY A 155 24.67 13.59 -9.04
CA GLY A 155 24.91 14.24 -10.33
C GLY A 155 26.03 13.57 -11.14
N ARG A 156 26.34 12.31 -10.82
CA ARG A 156 27.37 11.50 -11.52
C ARG A 156 26.72 10.67 -12.63
N VAL A 157 27.42 10.52 -13.72
CA VAL A 157 27.07 9.55 -14.75
C VAL A 157 27.72 8.23 -14.33
N THR A 158 26.89 7.32 -13.86
CA THR A 158 27.17 5.92 -13.50
C THR A 158 28.64 5.50 -13.37
N ASP A 159 29.17 5.57 -12.16
CA ASP A 159 30.49 5.03 -11.82
C ASP A 159 30.39 3.63 -11.15
N GLY A 160 29.16 3.15 -10.91
CA GLY A 160 28.89 1.79 -10.42
C GLY A 160 29.33 1.51 -8.97
N SER A 161 29.74 2.54 -8.24
CA SER A 161 30.13 2.43 -6.83
C SER A 161 28.95 2.81 -5.95
N ALA A 162 28.28 1.81 -5.38
CA ALA A 162 27.25 2.05 -4.36
C ALA A 162 27.89 2.63 -3.08
N ALA A 163 27.24 3.66 -2.51
CA ALA A 163 27.54 4.09 -1.15
C ALA A 163 27.32 2.92 -0.17
N SER A 164 28.06 2.90 0.94
CA SER A 164 27.82 1.89 1.98
C SER A 164 26.35 1.98 2.46
N ALA A 165 25.75 0.85 2.78
CA ALA A 165 24.34 0.79 3.17
C ALA A 165 23.98 1.72 4.35
N GLU A 166 24.97 2.06 5.18
CA GLU A 166 24.82 2.97 6.32
C GLU A 166 24.75 4.45 5.93
N GLU A 167 25.23 4.83 4.73
CA GLU A 167 25.31 6.23 4.26
C GLU A 167 24.19 6.61 3.30
N VAL A 168 23.35 5.64 2.86
CA VAL A 168 22.29 5.91 1.88
C VAL A 168 21.19 6.80 2.49
N GLU A 169 21.01 7.98 1.93
CA GLU A 169 19.96 8.89 2.36
C GLU A 169 18.55 8.38 2.01
N LEU A 170 17.56 8.66 2.86
CA LEU A 170 16.16 8.25 2.60
C LEU A 170 15.63 8.78 1.27
N ARG A 171 16.09 9.94 0.81
CA ARG A 171 15.71 10.52 -0.49
C ARG A 171 16.15 9.67 -1.69
N VAL A 172 17.20 8.86 -1.52
CA VAL A 172 17.72 7.91 -2.51
C VAL A 172 17.05 6.55 -2.31
N LEU A 173 16.96 6.11 -1.07
CA LEU A 173 16.45 4.79 -0.71
C LEU A 173 14.96 4.61 -1.04
N ILE A 174 14.11 5.58 -0.73
CA ILE A 174 12.66 5.46 -0.94
C ILE A 174 12.31 5.24 -2.42
N PRO A 175 12.77 6.07 -3.38
CA PRO A 175 12.45 5.84 -4.79
C PRO A 175 13.11 4.56 -5.35
N ALA A 176 14.32 4.21 -4.92
CA ALA A 176 14.96 2.96 -5.29
C ALA A 176 14.17 1.73 -4.82
N PHE A 177 13.71 1.75 -3.56
CA PHE A 177 12.85 0.72 -2.99
C PHE A 177 11.52 0.62 -3.76
N MET A 178 10.85 1.75 -4.03
CA MET A 178 9.58 1.75 -4.76
C MET A 178 9.71 1.08 -6.13
N ILE A 179 10.74 1.40 -6.90
CA ILE A 179 10.98 0.78 -8.22
C ILE A 179 11.28 -0.72 -8.06
N SER A 180 12.05 -1.09 -7.06
CA SER A 180 12.34 -2.49 -6.75
C SER A 180 11.06 -3.27 -6.41
N GLU A 181 10.18 -2.71 -5.58
CA GLU A 181 8.89 -3.30 -5.21
C GLU A 181 7.93 -3.38 -6.39
N LEU A 182 7.84 -2.31 -7.19
CA LEU A 182 7.07 -2.32 -8.44
C LEU A 182 7.51 -3.48 -9.33
N ARG A 183 8.80 -3.60 -9.58
CA ARG A 183 9.33 -4.66 -10.43
C ARG A 183 9.02 -6.05 -9.87
N ARG A 184 9.29 -6.30 -8.58
CA ARG A 184 8.98 -7.58 -7.94
C ARG A 184 7.49 -7.88 -7.99
N GLY A 185 6.64 -6.87 -7.75
CA GLY A 185 5.19 -6.99 -7.88
C GLY A 185 4.76 -7.40 -9.29
N PHE A 186 5.37 -6.81 -10.33
CA PHE A 186 5.12 -7.18 -11.73
C PHE A 186 5.64 -8.59 -12.04
N GLU A 187 6.84 -8.97 -11.59
CA GLU A 187 7.40 -10.31 -11.79
C GLU A 187 6.49 -11.39 -11.17
N ILE A 188 6.09 -11.23 -9.92
CA ILE A 188 5.18 -12.14 -9.23
C ILE A 188 3.79 -12.13 -9.90
N GLY A 189 3.26 -10.94 -10.19
CA GLY A 189 1.96 -10.78 -10.84
C GLY A 189 1.91 -11.47 -12.20
N PHE A 190 2.97 -11.36 -13.00
CA PHE A 190 3.09 -12.04 -14.28
C PHE A 190 3.09 -13.57 -14.11
N LEU A 191 3.86 -14.10 -13.17
CA LEU A 191 3.88 -15.54 -12.87
C LEU A 191 2.49 -16.07 -12.46
N ILE A 192 1.74 -15.27 -11.68
CA ILE A 192 0.37 -15.59 -11.29
C ILE A 192 -0.56 -15.60 -12.51
N ALA A 193 -0.36 -14.69 -13.46
CA ALA A 193 -1.19 -14.59 -14.66
C ALA A 193 -0.92 -15.69 -15.69
N LEU A 194 0.28 -16.29 -15.71
CA LEU A 194 0.67 -17.30 -16.71
C LEU A 194 -0.29 -18.48 -16.85
N PRO A 195 -0.72 -19.18 -15.80
CA PRO A 195 -1.64 -20.32 -15.94
C PRO A 195 -2.98 -19.89 -16.54
N PHE A 196 -3.47 -18.69 -16.24
CA PHE A 196 -4.71 -18.17 -16.82
C PHE A 196 -4.57 -17.84 -18.31
N LEU A 197 -3.40 -17.35 -18.73
CA LEU A 197 -3.09 -17.13 -20.15
C LEU A 197 -3.07 -18.47 -20.93
N VAL A 198 -2.52 -19.52 -20.34
CA VAL A 198 -2.52 -20.86 -20.96
C VAL A 198 -3.95 -21.36 -21.13
N ILE A 199 -4.82 -21.20 -20.12
CA ILE A 199 -6.24 -21.55 -20.22
C ILE A 199 -6.92 -20.77 -21.34
N ASP A 200 -6.67 -19.46 -21.46
CA ASP A 200 -7.22 -18.65 -22.55
C ASP A 200 -6.80 -19.17 -23.93
N MET A 201 -5.52 -19.51 -24.09
CA MET A 201 -5.01 -20.03 -25.35
C MET A 201 -5.65 -21.38 -25.73
N ILE A 202 -5.80 -22.29 -24.76
CA ILE A 202 -6.45 -23.60 -24.97
C ILE A 202 -7.89 -23.40 -25.39
N VAL A 203 -8.65 -22.59 -24.65
CA VAL A 203 -10.06 -22.34 -24.95
C VAL A 203 -10.21 -21.64 -26.29
N ALA A 204 -9.35 -20.67 -26.61
CA ALA A 204 -9.38 -19.99 -27.91
C ALA A 204 -9.13 -20.95 -29.07
N THR A 205 -8.15 -21.86 -28.96
CA THR A 205 -7.85 -22.87 -29.97
C THR A 205 -9.03 -23.81 -30.20
N ILE A 206 -9.68 -24.29 -29.14
CA ILE A 206 -10.83 -25.18 -29.21
C ILE A 206 -12.01 -24.48 -29.85
N THR A 207 -12.36 -23.26 -29.41
CA THR A 207 -13.51 -22.51 -29.93
C THR A 207 -13.35 -22.13 -31.41
N MET A 208 -12.13 -21.73 -31.81
CA MET A 208 -11.84 -21.45 -33.21
C MET A 208 -11.93 -22.72 -34.09
N SER A 209 -11.45 -23.86 -33.61
CA SER A 209 -11.54 -25.14 -34.36
C SER A 209 -12.97 -25.63 -34.54
N MET A 210 -13.86 -25.26 -33.61
CA MET A 210 -15.30 -25.55 -33.71
C MET A 210 -16.07 -24.54 -34.59
N GLY A 211 -15.40 -23.53 -35.17
CA GLY A 211 -16.03 -22.51 -36.01
C GLY A 211 -16.83 -21.45 -35.23
N MET A 212 -16.72 -21.40 -33.92
CA MET A 212 -17.45 -20.46 -33.06
C MET A 212 -16.76 -19.08 -33.01
N MET A 213 -16.63 -18.41 -34.16
CA MET A 213 -15.93 -17.12 -34.25
C MET A 213 -16.69 -15.93 -33.64
N MET A 214 -18.00 -16.05 -33.40
CA MET A 214 -18.82 -14.93 -32.90
C MET A 214 -18.73 -14.77 -31.35
N LEU A 215 -18.33 -15.79 -30.60
CA LEU A 215 -18.23 -15.74 -29.16
C LEU A 215 -16.78 -15.41 -28.75
N PRO A 216 -16.55 -14.38 -27.92
CA PRO A 216 -15.20 -14.08 -27.43
C PRO A 216 -14.68 -15.26 -26.58
N PRO A 217 -13.53 -15.86 -26.91
CA PRO A 217 -12.97 -17.00 -26.17
C PRO A 217 -12.76 -16.69 -24.68
N THR A 218 -12.49 -15.42 -24.35
CA THR A 218 -12.30 -14.96 -22.96
C THR A 218 -13.53 -15.11 -22.07
N VAL A 219 -14.74 -15.03 -22.63
CA VAL A 219 -15.99 -15.25 -21.89
C VAL A 219 -16.16 -16.74 -21.57
N ILE A 220 -15.78 -17.60 -22.53
CA ILE A 220 -15.87 -19.06 -22.37
C ILE A 220 -14.80 -19.55 -21.39
N SER A 221 -13.61 -18.96 -21.37
CA SER A 221 -12.51 -19.38 -20.49
C SER A 221 -12.73 -19.00 -19.02
N LEU A 222 -13.54 -17.96 -18.72
CA LEU A 222 -13.74 -17.44 -17.37
C LEU A 222 -14.16 -18.50 -16.34
N PRO A 223 -15.19 -19.36 -16.58
CA PRO A 223 -15.55 -20.39 -15.62
C PRO A 223 -14.44 -21.43 -15.41
N PHE A 224 -13.65 -21.75 -16.43
CA PHE A 224 -12.53 -22.67 -16.29
C PHE A 224 -11.39 -22.08 -15.45
N LYS A 225 -11.10 -20.78 -15.61
CA LYS A 225 -10.13 -20.06 -14.81
C LYS A 225 -10.55 -19.99 -13.33
N ALA A 226 -11.82 -19.68 -13.08
CA ALA A 226 -12.35 -19.62 -11.72
C ALA A 226 -12.29 -21.01 -11.05
N LEU A 227 -12.71 -22.06 -11.78
CA LEU A 227 -12.63 -23.45 -11.28
C LEU A 227 -11.18 -23.85 -11.00
N PHE A 228 -10.25 -23.57 -11.91
CA PHE A 228 -8.84 -23.87 -11.74
C PHE A 228 -8.29 -23.19 -10.48
N PHE A 229 -8.58 -21.90 -10.29
CA PHE A 229 -8.12 -21.14 -9.13
C PHE A 229 -8.63 -21.71 -7.80
N ILE A 230 -9.89 -22.18 -7.77
CA ILE A 230 -10.48 -22.82 -6.60
C ILE A 230 -9.82 -24.19 -6.33
N LEU A 231 -9.63 -25.01 -7.37
CA LEU A 231 -9.09 -26.36 -7.23
C LEU A 231 -7.66 -26.40 -6.72
N ILE A 232 -6.83 -25.39 -7.07
CA ILE A 232 -5.44 -25.30 -6.60
C ILE A 232 -5.31 -24.59 -5.25
N ASP A 233 -6.42 -24.23 -4.59
CA ASP A 233 -6.41 -23.36 -3.40
C ASP A 233 -5.64 -22.05 -3.64
N GLY A 234 -6.00 -21.36 -4.73
CA GLY A 234 -5.24 -20.26 -5.27
C GLY A 234 -5.01 -19.09 -4.30
N TRP A 235 -5.95 -18.82 -3.39
CA TRP A 235 -5.77 -17.79 -2.38
C TRP A 235 -4.65 -18.12 -1.39
N ASN A 236 -4.59 -19.35 -0.91
CA ASN A 236 -3.57 -19.81 0.04
C ASN A 236 -2.18 -19.80 -0.62
N LEU A 237 -2.08 -20.30 -1.84
CA LEU A 237 -0.83 -20.30 -2.61
C LEU A 237 -0.34 -18.87 -2.88
N LEU A 238 -1.25 -17.98 -3.28
CA LEU A 238 -0.93 -16.59 -3.58
C LEU A 238 -0.43 -15.85 -2.34
N VAL A 239 -1.25 -15.82 -1.28
CA VAL A 239 -0.92 -15.11 -0.04
C VAL A 239 0.34 -15.68 0.58
N GLY A 240 0.45 -17.01 0.64
CA GLY A 240 1.61 -17.69 1.19
C GLY A 240 2.91 -17.39 0.42
N SER A 241 2.86 -17.37 -0.93
CA SER A 241 4.02 -17.04 -1.75
C SER A 241 4.43 -15.57 -1.64
N LEU A 242 3.44 -14.66 -1.61
CA LEU A 242 3.69 -13.23 -1.44
C LEU A 242 4.33 -12.92 -0.10
N VAL A 243 3.80 -13.47 1.00
CA VAL A 243 4.35 -13.27 2.34
C VAL A 243 5.78 -13.82 2.40
N ARG A 244 6.02 -15.04 1.94
CA ARG A 244 7.37 -15.66 1.92
C ARG A 244 8.36 -14.89 1.05
N SER A 245 7.92 -14.09 0.10
CA SER A 245 8.81 -13.30 -0.75
C SER A 245 9.50 -12.14 -0.03
N PHE A 246 9.11 -11.86 1.23
CA PHE A 246 9.72 -10.84 2.09
C PHE A 246 10.72 -11.43 3.09
N PHE A 247 10.66 -12.75 3.30
CA PHE A 247 11.52 -13.51 4.19
C PHE A 247 12.37 -14.50 3.38
#